data_ad79ede195053920bb721cc61d0ee53f
#
_entry.id   ad79ede195053920bb721cc61d0ee53f
#
_cell.length_a   1.000
_cell.length_b   1.000
_cell.length_c   1.000
_cell.angle_alpha   90.00
_cell.angle_beta   90.00
_cell.angle_gamma   90.00
#
_symmetry.space_group_name_H-M   'P 1'
#
loop_
_entity.id
_entity.type
_entity.pdbx_description
1 polymer ?
#
loop_
_entity_poly.entity_id
_entity_poly.type
_entity_poly.pdbx_seq_one_letter_code
_entity_poly.pdbx_strand_id
1 'polypeptide(L)'
;MDKKSISVVLPNYNGRKLLETYLPSTFQVLEAAGVAFEVIIVDDASKDDSVDFIKRNYPEVKLIVNPQNRGFAYTCNRGIEASNNELILLLNSDVKLEAGYFDQQWQYFALPDTFGVMGRIIDMEGDRIQDVARMPKFNGLKLKTDYFYFCESPEQHLYTIYLSGANALVDAAKLKLLGGFDEIFSPFYCEDMELSLRAWRIGWKCYYEHKAVCRHQVSATTKNYQTARWVKSIYFRNRLFMHAIHLEGLARFAWYCQILVVDLLPRLLAGHFWIWQSYRGLFKNGRTIKGRRESFKQQLFRQNSTMTVFDVVDFLRSSIKSKKITRFKP
;
A
#
# COMPACT_ATOMS: atom_id res chain seq x y z
N MET A 1 -17.47 17.60 -11.89
CA MET A 1 -16.94 16.21 -11.95
C MET A 1 -17.89 15.32 -11.20
N ASP A 2 -18.21 14.18 -11.78
CA ASP A 2 -19.08 13.21 -11.09
C ASP A 2 -18.33 12.60 -9.91
N LYS A 3 -18.89 12.79 -8.73
CA LYS A 3 -18.39 12.18 -7.51
C LYS A 3 -18.87 10.73 -7.46
N LYS A 4 -18.02 9.84 -7.02
CA LYS A 4 -18.29 8.39 -6.95
C LYS A 4 -18.53 7.94 -5.52
N SER A 5 -19.30 6.87 -5.36
CA SER A 5 -19.54 6.25 -4.06
C SER A 5 -18.29 5.57 -3.49
N ILE A 6 -18.15 5.57 -2.15
CA ILE A 6 -16.93 5.13 -1.46
C ILE A 6 -17.24 4.03 -0.45
N SER A 7 -16.51 2.90 -0.50
CA SER A 7 -16.38 1.96 0.61
C SER A 7 -15.07 2.22 1.35
N VAL A 8 -15.14 2.58 2.62
CA VAL A 8 -13.94 2.64 3.48
C VAL A 8 -13.63 1.27 4.00
N VAL A 9 -12.43 0.77 3.75
CA VAL A 9 -11.92 -0.49 4.31
C VAL A 9 -10.87 -0.17 5.35
N LEU A 10 -11.19 -0.47 6.61
CA LEU A 10 -10.38 -0.12 7.76
C LEU A 10 -10.01 -1.41 8.54
N PRO A 11 -8.76 -1.90 8.42
CA PRO A 11 -8.27 -3.02 9.22
C PRO A 11 -8.02 -2.56 10.66
N ASN A 12 -8.43 -3.38 11.62
CA ASN A 12 -8.22 -3.13 13.06
C ASN A 12 -7.58 -4.32 13.77
N TYR A 13 -6.62 -4.05 14.65
CA TYR A 13 -6.08 -5.01 15.60
C TYR A 13 -5.65 -4.33 16.88
N ASN A 14 -6.38 -4.57 17.99
CA ASN A 14 -6.15 -3.93 19.29
C ASN A 14 -6.11 -2.39 19.20
N GLY A 15 -7.01 -1.83 18.40
CA GLY A 15 -7.04 -0.41 18.04
C GLY A 15 -8.17 0.39 18.70
N ARG A 16 -8.74 -0.07 19.81
CA ARG A 16 -9.89 0.56 20.49
C ARG A 16 -9.74 2.07 20.64
N LYS A 17 -8.60 2.52 21.17
CA LYS A 17 -8.33 3.94 21.39
C LYS A 17 -8.16 4.73 20.09
N LEU A 18 -7.56 4.11 19.08
CA LEU A 18 -7.37 4.73 17.76
C LEU A 18 -8.71 4.94 17.05
N LEU A 19 -9.58 3.92 17.09
CA LEU A 19 -10.94 4.03 16.55
C LEU A 19 -11.73 5.13 17.24
N GLU A 20 -11.71 5.22 18.56
CA GLU A 20 -12.37 6.26 19.32
C GLU A 20 -11.87 7.67 18.94
N THR A 21 -10.57 7.79 18.69
CA THR A 21 -9.95 9.09 18.39
C THR A 21 -10.15 9.51 16.94
N TYR A 22 -10.02 8.60 15.96
CA TYR A 22 -9.91 8.97 14.56
C TYR A 22 -11.12 8.62 13.69
N LEU A 23 -11.92 7.63 14.06
CA LEU A 23 -13.11 7.25 13.28
C LEU A 23 -14.13 8.41 13.12
N PRO A 24 -14.37 9.27 14.12
CA PRO A 24 -15.25 10.42 13.95
C PRO A 24 -14.83 11.35 12.80
N SER A 25 -13.53 11.59 12.62
CA SER A 25 -13.04 12.44 11.52
C SER A 25 -13.28 11.80 10.15
N THR A 26 -13.26 10.48 10.07
CA THR A 26 -13.54 9.73 8.83
C THR A 26 -14.98 9.94 8.40
N PHE A 27 -15.96 9.81 9.32
CA PHE A 27 -17.37 10.07 9.03
C PHE A 27 -17.60 11.54 8.63
N GLN A 28 -17.04 12.49 9.39
CA GLN A 28 -17.14 13.90 9.10
C GLN A 28 -16.71 14.27 7.68
N VAL A 29 -15.56 13.73 7.24
CA VAL A 29 -15.00 14.02 5.91
C VAL A 29 -15.81 13.34 4.80
N LEU A 30 -16.34 12.14 5.04
CA LEU A 30 -17.21 11.44 4.09
C LEU A 30 -18.55 12.14 3.91
N GLU A 31 -19.18 12.56 5.01
CA GLU A 31 -20.44 13.36 4.99
C GLU A 31 -20.25 14.69 4.25
N ALA A 32 -19.14 15.40 4.55
CA ALA A 32 -18.80 16.64 3.87
C ALA A 32 -18.51 16.44 2.36
N ALA A 33 -18.02 15.27 1.95
CA ALA A 33 -17.83 14.96 0.54
C ALA A 33 -19.14 14.85 -0.23
N GLY A 34 -20.27 14.58 0.44
CA GLY A 34 -21.61 14.55 -0.14
C GLY A 34 -21.79 13.40 -1.14
N VAL A 35 -21.22 12.24 -0.88
CA VAL A 35 -21.33 11.01 -1.69
C VAL A 35 -21.94 9.88 -0.88
N ALA A 36 -22.53 8.90 -1.55
CA ALA A 36 -22.90 7.64 -0.89
C ALA A 36 -21.63 6.92 -0.39
N PHE A 37 -21.66 6.47 0.86
CA PHE A 37 -20.55 5.72 1.43
C PHE A 37 -20.98 4.61 2.36
N GLU A 38 -20.10 3.65 2.58
CA GLU A 38 -20.16 2.65 3.64
C GLU A 38 -18.80 2.58 4.34
N VAL A 39 -18.80 2.24 5.62
CA VAL A 39 -17.59 1.99 6.41
C VAL A 39 -17.56 0.52 6.80
N ILE A 40 -16.49 -0.17 6.42
CA ILE A 40 -16.26 -1.58 6.69
C ILE A 40 -15.04 -1.70 7.58
N ILE A 41 -15.25 -2.08 8.84
CA ILE A 41 -14.15 -2.33 9.76
C ILE A 41 -13.95 -3.85 9.84
N VAL A 42 -12.72 -4.29 9.57
CA VAL A 42 -12.34 -5.69 9.69
C VAL A 42 -11.42 -5.85 10.89
N ASP A 43 -11.94 -6.47 11.94
CA ASP A 43 -11.19 -6.75 13.16
C ASP A 43 -10.41 -8.07 13.03
N ASP A 44 -9.10 -7.99 13.21
CA ASP A 44 -8.19 -9.13 13.03
C ASP A 44 -7.97 -9.92 14.34
N ALA A 45 -9.07 -10.29 14.98
CA ALA A 45 -9.10 -11.00 16.26
C ALA A 45 -8.47 -10.19 17.42
N SER A 46 -8.92 -8.95 17.58
CA SER A 46 -8.50 -8.09 18.69
C SER A 46 -8.77 -8.74 20.05
N LYS A 47 -7.91 -8.42 21.02
CA LYS A 47 -8.04 -8.86 22.41
C LYS A 47 -8.52 -7.75 23.35
N ASP A 48 -8.61 -6.54 22.84
CA ASP A 48 -9.20 -5.39 23.52
C ASP A 48 -10.71 -5.30 23.24
N ASP A 49 -11.37 -4.27 23.74
CA ASP A 49 -12.81 -4.06 23.57
C ASP A 49 -13.19 -3.37 22.25
N SER A 50 -12.32 -3.42 21.21
CA SER A 50 -12.58 -2.82 19.89
C SER A 50 -13.91 -3.24 19.29
N VAL A 51 -14.19 -4.56 19.28
CA VAL A 51 -15.40 -5.14 18.69
C VAL A 51 -16.65 -4.61 19.38
N ASP A 52 -16.67 -4.63 20.72
CA ASP A 52 -17.81 -4.15 21.51
C ASP A 52 -18.01 -2.64 21.40
N PHE A 53 -16.92 -1.90 21.28
CA PHE A 53 -16.94 -0.46 21.05
C PHE A 53 -17.61 -0.13 19.73
N ILE A 54 -17.21 -0.78 18.62
CA ILE A 54 -17.80 -0.55 17.31
C ILE A 54 -19.28 -0.87 17.33
N LYS A 55 -19.67 -2.04 17.84
CA LYS A 55 -21.08 -2.47 17.91
C LYS A 55 -21.97 -1.49 18.68
N ARG A 56 -21.45 -0.89 19.75
CA ARG A 56 -22.23 0.03 20.61
C ARG A 56 -22.33 1.43 20.05
N ASN A 57 -21.24 1.94 19.45
CA ASN A 57 -21.15 3.36 19.09
C ASN A 57 -21.32 3.61 17.59
N TYR A 58 -21.17 2.59 16.74
CA TYR A 58 -21.22 2.70 15.28
C TYR A 58 -22.02 1.50 14.68
N PRO A 59 -23.32 1.39 15.01
CA PRO A 59 -24.15 0.26 14.52
C PRO A 59 -24.31 0.24 13.01
N GLU A 60 -24.09 1.37 12.33
CA GLU A 60 -24.09 1.51 10.86
C GLU A 60 -22.84 0.94 10.19
N VAL A 61 -21.76 0.73 10.94
CA VAL A 61 -20.52 0.16 10.41
C VAL A 61 -20.68 -1.33 10.12
N LYS A 62 -20.29 -1.74 8.93
CA LYS A 62 -20.18 -3.16 8.57
C LYS A 62 -18.96 -3.77 9.26
N LEU A 63 -19.19 -4.40 10.41
CA LEU A 63 -18.14 -5.06 11.19
C LEU A 63 -17.94 -6.51 10.75
N ILE A 64 -16.69 -6.86 10.39
CA ILE A 64 -16.27 -8.22 10.10
C ILE A 64 -15.20 -8.60 11.13
N VAL A 65 -15.37 -9.74 11.81
CA VAL A 65 -14.41 -10.22 12.82
C VAL A 65 -13.72 -11.48 12.29
N ASN A 66 -12.39 -11.46 12.23
CA ASN A 66 -11.60 -12.62 11.87
C ASN A 66 -11.52 -13.59 13.05
N PRO A 67 -11.53 -14.91 12.81
CA PRO A 67 -11.46 -15.90 13.89
C PRO A 67 -10.06 -15.96 14.55
N GLN A 68 -9.04 -15.45 13.85
CA GLN A 68 -7.65 -15.37 14.32
C GLN A 68 -6.91 -14.25 13.60
N ASN A 69 -5.83 -13.75 14.19
CA ASN A 69 -4.99 -12.75 13.54
C ASN A 69 -4.30 -13.34 12.30
N ARG A 70 -4.57 -12.77 11.13
CA ARG A 70 -4.07 -13.19 9.81
C ARG A 70 -3.18 -12.12 9.17
N GLY A 71 -3.08 -10.95 9.78
CA GLY A 71 -2.27 -9.83 9.32
C GLY A 71 -2.97 -8.91 8.32
N PHE A 72 -2.28 -7.84 7.97
CA PHE A 72 -2.83 -6.69 7.25
C PHE A 72 -3.49 -7.07 5.90
N ALA A 73 -2.75 -7.77 5.03
CA ALA A 73 -3.23 -8.11 3.68
C ALA A 73 -4.54 -8.91 3.69
N TYR A 74 -4.61 -9.96 4.51
CA TYR A 74 -5.83 -10.78 4.65
C TYR A 74 -6.99 -9.94 5.17
N THR A 75 -6.75 -9.15 6.21
CA THR A 75 -7.78 -8.31 6.84
C THR A 75 -8.34 -7.28 5.87
N CYS A 76 -7.48 -6.60 5.13
CA CYS A 76 -7.92 -5.68 4.06
C CYS A 76 -8.69 -6.41 2.95
N ASN A 77 -8.25 -7.59 2.52
CA ASN A 77 -8.92 -8.35 1.47
C ASN A 77 -10.35 -8.73 1.85
N ARG A 78 -10.61 -9.08 3.12
CA ARG A 78 -11.97 -9.32 3.63
C ARG A 78 -12.88 -8.10 3.48
N GLY A 79 -12.33 -6.90 3.75
CA GLY A 79 -13.05 -5.64 3.55
C GLY A 79 -13.27 -5.29 2.07
N ILE A 80 -12.24 -5.50 1.25
CA ILE A 80 -12.31 -5.29 -0.21
C ILE A 80 -13.38 -6.21 -0.84
N GLU A 81 -13.42 -7.47 -0.45
CA GLU A 81 -14.43 -8.43 -0.91
C GLU A 81 -15.85 -8.00 -0.52
N ALA A 82 -16.01 -7.50 0.71
CA ALA A 82 -17.28 -7.07 1.26
C ALA A 82 -17.77 -5.69 0.78
N SER A 83 -16.94 -4.94 0.06
CA SER A 83 -17.26 -3.58 -0.44
C SER A 83 -18.19 -3.60 -1.64
N ASN A 84 -19.10 -2.60 -1.72
CA ASN A 84 -20.12 -2.52 -2.77
C ASN A 84 -20.04 -1.25 -3.63
N ASN A 85 -19.26 -0.24 -3.24
CA ASN A 85 -19.19 1.03 -3.92
C ASN A 85 -18.13 1.06 -5.05
N GLU A 86 -18.14 2.15 -5.83
CA GLU A 86 -17.28 2.32 -7.02
C GLU A 86 -15.81 2.50 -6.66
N LEU A 87 -15.54 3.16 -5.53
CA LEU A 87 -14.20 3.39 -5.01
C LEU A 87 -14.03 2.73 -3.65
N ILE A 88 -12.80 2.31 -3.36
CA ILE A 88 -12.41 1.81 -2.05
C ILE A 88 -11.37 2.75 -1.46
N LEU A 89 -11.65 3.32 -0.29
CA LEU A 89 -10.65 3.99 0.52
C LEU A 89 -10.01 2.95 1.45
N LEU A 90 -8.75 2.61 1.21
CA LEU A 90 -7.93 1.86 2.15
C LEU A 90 -7.44 2.85 3.23
N LEU A 91 -7.85 2.65 4.47
CA LEU A 91 -7.58 3.58 5.56
C LEU A 91 -7.16 2.84 6.82
N ASN A 92 -6.01 3.20 7.39
CA ASN A 92 -5.58 2.64 8.67
C ASN A 92 -6.32 3.27 9.86
N SER A 93 -6.45 2.51 10.95
CA SER A 93 -7.12 2.96 12.18
C SER A 93 -6.40 4.09 12.92
N ASP A 94 -5.12 4.34 12.62
CA ASP A 94 -4.26 5.38 13.20
C ASP A 94 -4.11 6.62 12.29
N VAL A 95 -5.03 6.77 11.32
CA VAL A 95 -5.07 7.90 10.38
C VAL A 95 -6.28 8.78 10.63
N LYS A 96 -6.03 10.10 10.70
CA LYS A 96 -7.05 11.15 10.72
C LYS A 96 -7.11 11.83 9.37
N LEU A 97 -8.26 11.82 8.72
CA LEU A 97 -8.49 12.58 7.50
C LEU A 97 -8.70 14.07 7.85
N GLU A 98 -8.10 14.96 7.06
CA GLU A 98 -8.33 16.40 7.18
C GLU A 98 -9.50 16.84 6.28
N ALA A 99 -10.11 17.98 6.62
CA ALA A 99 -11.22 18.57 5.85
C ALA A 99 -10.80 18.75 4.38
N GLY A 100 -11.72 18.45 3.45
CA GLY A 100 -11.45 18.55 2.00
C GLY A 100 -10.55 17.45 1.43
N TYR A 101 -10.31 16.36 2.17
CA TYR A 101 -9.44 15.26 1.74
C TYR A 101 -9.78 14.76 0.34
N PHE A 102 -11.04 14.70 -0.05
CA PHE A 102 -11.49 14.19 -1.35
C PHE A 102 -11.56 15.24 -2.46
N ASP A 103 -11.52 16.55 -2.15
CA ASP A 103 -11.88 17.62 -3.08
C ASP A 103 -11.09 17.58 -4.40
N GLN A 104 -9.81 17.28 -4.33
CA GLN A 104 -8.93 17.20 -5.51
C GLN A 104 -8.75 15.77 -6.05
N GLN A 105 -9.31 14.77 -5.40
CA GLN A 105 -9.09 13.37 -5.83
C GLN A 105 -10.04 12.96 -6.96
N TRP A 106 -11.21 13.58 -7.08
CA TRP A 106 -12.23 13.22 -8.09
C TRP A 106 -11.72 13.32 -9.54
N GLN A 107 -10.85 14.31 -9.82
CA GLN A 107 -10.30 14.52 -11.15
C GLN A 107 -9.53 13.31 -11.70
N TYR A 108 -8.91 12.54 -10.83
CA TYR A 108 -8.15 11.36 -11.25
C TYR A 108 -9.05 10.23 -11.73
N PHE A 109 -10.25 10.10 -11.16
CA PHE A 109 -11.20 9.05 -11.55
C PHE A 109 -12.02 9.36 -12.80
N ALA A 110 -11.82 10.52 -13.41
CA ALA A 110 -12.25 10.81 -14.77
C ALA A 110 -11.31 10.19 -15.83
N LEU A 111 -10.09 9.79 -15.43
CA LEU A 111 -9.11 9.16 -16.31
C LEU A 111 -9.31 7.63 -16.29
N PRO A 112 -9.51 6.98 -17.45
CA PRO A 112 -9.89 5.56 -17.50
C PRO A 112 -8.80 4.60 -17.00
N ASP A 113 -7.54 5.03 -17.03
CA ASP A 113 -6.39 4.24 -16.62
C ASP A 113 -6.00 4.44 -15.14
N THR A 114 -6.72 5.25 -14.36
CA THR A 114 -6.46 5.43 -12.93
C THR A 114 -6.71 4.14 -12.17
N PHE A 115 -5.69 3.65 -11.48
CA PHE A 115 -5.84 2.62 -10.45
C PHE A 115 -6.28 3.24 -9.14
N GLY A 116 -5.60 4.29 -8.72
CA GLY A 116 -5.93 5.00 -7.49
C GLY A 116 -5.06 6.23 -7.27
N VAL A 117 -5.37 6.93 -6.19
CA VAL A 117 -4.69 8.13 -5.75
C VAL A 117 -4.45 8.07 -4.25
N MET A 118 -3.24 8.44 -3.80
CA MET A 118 -2.93 8.61 -2.38
C MET A 118 -2.73 10.09 -2.05
N GLY A 119 -3.10 10.46 -0.82
CA GLY A 119 -2.86 11.79 -0.29
C GLY A 119 -1.51 11.94 0.40
N ARG A 120 -1.24 13.15 0.88
CA ARG A 120 -0.10 13.51 1.71
C ARG A 120 -0.32 13.05 3.15
N ILE A 121 0.64 12.32 3.70
CA ILE A 121 0.66 11.92 5.10
C ILE A 121 1.60 12.85 5.87
N ILE A 122 1.08 13.50 6.93
CA ILE A 122 1.85 14.34 7.85
C ILE A 122 1.74 13.81 9.28
N ASP A 123 2.57 14.30 10.19
CA ASP A 123 2.50 13.92 11.60
C ASP A 123 1.27 14.53 12.31
N MET A 124 1.00 14.05 13.52
CA MET A 124 -0.19 14.46 14.29
C MET A 124 -0.11 15.89 14.82
N GLU A 125 1.09 16.37 15.18
CA GLU A 125 1.29 17.61 15.93
C GLU A 125 1.91 18.74 15.08
N GLY A 126 2.21 18.49 13.83
CA GLY A 126 2.84 19.49 12.95
C GLY A 126 2.50 19.23 11.50
N ASP A 127 3.36 19.72 10.62
CA ASP A 127 3.24 19.54 9.18
C ASP A 127 4.43 18.77 8.59
N ARG A 128 5.16 18.04 9.45
CA ARG A 128 6.27 17.21 8.99
C ARG A 128 5.73 16.08 8.12
N ILE A 129 6.19 16.06 6.89
CA ILE A 129 5.79 15.05 5.91
C ILE A 129 6.35 13.68 6.34
N GLN A 130 5.47 12.71 6.46
CA GLN A 130 5.81 11.30 6.69
C GLN A 130 5.82 10.51 5.39
N ASP A 131 4.87 10.79 4.48
CA ASP A 131 4.79 10.12 3.18
C ASP A 131 4.13 10.99 2.11
N VAL A 132 4.69 10.89 0.89
CA VAL A 132 4.23 11.55 -0.33
C VAL A 132 4.61 10.69 -1.54
N ALA A 133 4.50 11.21 -2.76
CA ALA A 133 4.93 10.49 -3.95
C ALA A 133 6.37 9.99 -3.83
N ARG A 134 6.61 8.75 -4.24
CA ARG A 134 7.93 8.12 -4.22
C ARG A 134 8.43 7.81 -5.62
N MET A 135 9.64 8.26 -5.90
CA MET A 135 10.33 7.98 -7.15
C MET A 135 11.17 6.70 -7.01
N PRO A 136 10.97 5.72 -7.90
CA PRO A 136 11.78 4.50 -7.87
C PRO A 136 13.14 4.68 -8.56
N LYS A 137 14.08 3.80 -8.15
CA LYS A 137 15.33 3.52 -8.90
C LYS A 137 15.73 2.07 -8.76
N PHE A 138 16.59 1.63 -9.63
CA PHE A 138 17.34 0.39 -9.46
C PHE A 138 18.72 0.66 -8.84
N ASN A 139 19.15 -0.26 -7.97
CA ASN A 139 20.52 -0.42 -7.52
C ASN A 139 21.00 -1.81 -7.92
N GLY A 140 21.70 -1.89 -9.05
CA GLY A 140 21.76 -3.13 -9.81
C GLY A 140 20.36 -3.56 -10.21
N LEU A 141 19.91 -4.73 -9.81
CA LEU A 141 18.57 -5.25 -10.09
C LEU A 141 17.60 -5.14 -8.89
N LYS A 142 17.97 -4.39 -7.87
CA LYS A 142 17.10 -4.14 -6.70
C LYS A 142 16.32 -2.85 -6.87
N LEU A 143 15.01 -2.97 -7.01
CA LEU A 143 14.09 -1.83 -6.98
C LEU A 143 14.10 -1.17 -5.59
N LYS A 144 14.29 0.12 -5.54
CA LYS A 144 14.31 0.94 -4.31
C LYS A 144 13.58 2.25 -4.54
N THR A 145 13.15 2.91 -3.46
CA THR A 145 12.82 4.33 -3.48
C THR A 145 14.11 5.15 -3.63
N ASP A 146 14.11 6.09 -4.56
CA ASP A 146 15.21 7.04 -4.77
C ASP A 146 15.06 8.24 -3.85
N TYR A 147 13.93 8.93 -3.97
CA TYR A 147 13.56 10.09 -3.17
C TYR A 147 12.04 10.22 -3.08
N PHE A 148 11.63 11.04 -2.15
CA PHE A 148 10.25 11.53 -2.03
C PHE A 148 10.12 12.83 -2.80
N TYR A 149 8.93 13.10 -3.36
CA TYR A 149 8.72 14.32 -4.13
C TYR A 149 7.26 14.75 -4.13
N PHE A 150 7.05 16.03 -4.33
CA PHE A 150 5.74 16.62 -4.55
C PHE A 150 5.83 17.85 -5.45
N CYS A 151 4.69 18.30 -5.94
CA CYS A 151 4.51 19.57 -6.62
C CYS A 151 3.40 20.34 -5.92
N GLU A 152 3.61 21.61 -5.66
CA GLU A 152 2.59 22.47 -5.06
C GLU A 152 1.55 22.96 -6.08
N SER A 153 1.89 22.91 -7.38
CA SER A 153 0.97 23.28 -8.45
C SER A 153 -0.14 22.25 -8.62
N PRO A 154 -1.42 22.65 -8.46
CA PRO A 154 -2.56 21.73 -8.56
C PRO A 154 -2.81 21.21 -9.97
N GLU A 155 -2.26 21.84 -10.98
CA GLU A 155 -2.47 21.50 -12.41
C GLU A 155 -1.61 20.33 -12.87
N GLN A 156 -0.68 19.84 -12.05
CA GLN A 156 0.27 18.81 -12.43
C GLN A 156 -0.01 17.51 -11.70
N HIS A 157 -0.79 16.61 -12.32
CA HIS A 157 -0.95 15.26 -11.81
C HIS A 157 0.42 14.59 -11.62
N LEU A 158 0.71 14.15 -10.40
CA LEU A 158 1.94 13.42 -10.09
C LEU A 158 1.64 11.93 -9.98
N TYR A 159 2.50 11.14 -10.60
CA TYR A 159 2.53 9.70 -10.41
C TYR A 159 3.33 9.32 -9.17
N THR A 160 3.06 8.18 -8.60
CA THR A 160 3.87 7.55 -7.54
C THR A 160 4.06 6.08 -7.84
N ILE A 161 5.21 5.50 -7.44
CA ILE A 161 5.45 4.07 -7.65
C ILE A 161 4.45 3.20 -6.88
N TYR A 162 3.90 3.69 -5.78
CA TYR A 162 2.99 2.94 -4.94
C TYR A 162 1.90 3.81 -4.33
N LEU A 163 0.81 3.18 -3.94
CA LEU A 163 -0.24 3.77 -3.12
C LEU A 163 -0.10 3.23 -1.70
N SER A 164 -0.03 4.12 -0.71
CA SER A 164 0.04 3.73 0.69
C SER A 164 -1.26 3.05 1.12
N GLY A 165 -1.18 1.86 1.70
CA GLY A 165 -2.34 1.18 2.28
C GLY A 165 -2.99 1.93 3.45
N ALA A 166 -2.39 3.04 3.88
CA ALA A 166 -2.90 3.87 4.97
C ALA A 166 -3.92 4.94 4.53
N ASN A 167 -3.90 5.37 3.24
CA ASN A 167 -4.74 6.47 2.76
C ASN A 167 -5.00 6.44 1.25
N ALA A 168 -5.09 5.29 0.63
CA ALA A 168 -5.29 5.17 -0.81
C ALA A 168 -6.77 5.08 -1.19
N LEU A 169 -7.23 5.97 -2.06
CA LEU A 169 -8.51 5.86 -2.75
C LEU A 169 -8.28 5.14 -4.08
N VAL A 170 -8.95 4.01 -4.30
CA VAL A 170 -8.67 3.06 -5.38
C VAL A 170 -9.96 2.70 -6.13
N ASP A 171 -9.88 2.50 -7.44
CA ASP A 171 -10.97 1.96 -8.24
C ASP A 171 -11.31 0.53 -7.79
N ALA A 172 -12.54 0.31 -7.30
CA ALA A 172 -12.95 -0.96 -6.70
C ALA A 172 -12.92 -2.13 -7.69
N ALA A 173 -13.33 -1.91 -8.93
CA ALA A 173 -13.36 -2.95 -9.96
C ALA A 173 -11.94 -3.40 -10.31
N LYS A 174 -11.01 -2.44 -10.48
CA LYS A 174 -9.60 -2.72 -10.77
C LYS A 174 -8.91 -3.42 -9.60
N LEU A 175 -9.17 -2.97 -8.37
CA LEU A 175 -8.61 -3.60 -7.16
C LEU A 175 -9.08 -5.05 -7.02
N LYS A 176 -10.38 -5.30 -7.22
CA LYS A 176 -10.96 -6.66 -7.19
C LYS A 176 -10.44 -7.54 -8.33
N LEU A 177 -10.25 -6.99 -9.52
CA LEU A 177 -9.68 -7.71 -10.67
C LEU A 177 -8.23 -8.14 -10.40
N LEU A 178 -7.45 -7.33 -9.69
CA LEU A 178 -6.11 -7.72 -9.22
C LEU A 178 -6.14 -8.78 -8.11
N GLY A 179 -7.31 -9.02 -7.47
CA GLY A 179 -7.45 -9.93 -6.34
C GLY A 179 -6.98 -9.34 -5.01
N GLY A 180 -6.98 -8.01 -4.88
CA GLY A 180 -6.56 -7.32 -3.67
C GLY A 180 -5.07 -7.46 -3.37
N PHE A 181 -4.71 -7.45 -2.09
CA PHE A 181 -3.34 -7.65 -1.61
C PHE A 181 -2.91 -9.11 -1.69
N ASP A 182 -1.65 -9.38 -2.02
CA ASP A 182 -1.12 -10.76 -1.92
C ASP A 182 -0.73 -11.09 -0.48
N GLU A 183 -1.41 -12.09 0.08
CA GLU A 183 -1.23 -12.52 1.47
C GLU A 183 0.12 -13.18 1.76
N ILE A 184 0.93 -13.47 0.74
CA ILE A 184 2.30 -13.97 0.93
C ILE A 184 3.17 -12.97 1.70
N PHE A 185 2.81 -11.67 1.66
CA PHE A 185 3.51 -10.59 2.34
C PHE A 185 3.17 -10.48 3.83
N SER A 186 2.20 -11.27 4.33
CA SER A 186 1.87 -11.27 5.75
C SER A 186 3.10 -11.44 6.65
N PRO A 187 3.12 -10.81 7.84
CA PRO A 187 2.01 -10.05 8.43
C PRO A 187 1.89 -8.60 7.95
N PHE A 188 2.95 -7.95 7.40
CA PHE A 188 2.97 -6.57 6.94
C PHE A 188 4.23 -6.25 6.11
N TYR A 189 4.20 -5.08 5.41
CA TYR A 189 5.21 -4.49 4.54
C TYR A 189 5.32 -5.09 3.14
N CYS A 190 5.46 -4.22 2.17
CA CYS A 190 5.60 -4.46 0.74
C CYS A 190 4.32 -4.92 0.01
N GLU A 191 3.23 -5.24 0.69
CA GLU A 191 1.95 -5.60 0.07
C GLU A 191 1.38 -4.45 -0.77
N ASP A 192 1.49 -3.23 -0.29
CA ASP A 192 1.03 -2.00 -0.95
C ASP A 192 1.89 -1.66 -2.19
N MET A 193 3.21 -1.77 -2.05
CA MET A 193 4.14 -1.60 -3.17
C MET A 193 3.92 -2.68 -4.24
N GLU A 194 3.72 -3.91 -3.84
CA GLU A 194 3.51 -5.03 -4.75
C GLU A 194 2.19 -4.90 -5.50
N LEU A 195 1.10 -4.56 -4.81
CA LEU A 195 -0.21 -4.30 -5.42
C LEU A 195 -0.12 -3.18 -6.46
N SER A 196 0.51 -2.06 -6.10
CA SER A 196 0.70 -0.92 -6.99
C SER A 196 1.56 -1.29 -8.21
N LEU A 197 2.58 -2.13 -8.01
CA LEU A 197 3.44 -2.60 -9.10
C LEU A 197 2.69 -3.53 -10.06
N ARG A 198 1.75 -4.35 -9.57
CA ARG A 198 0.82 -5.10 -10.44
C ARG A 198 -0.04 -4.17 -11.27
N ALA A 199 -0.63 -3.16 -10.64
CA ALA A 199 -1.45 -2.16 -11.34
C ALA A 199 -0.64 -1.45 -12.44
N TRP A 200 0.56 -0.95 -12.12
CA TRP A 200 1.46 -0.32 -13.07
C TRP A 200 1.78 -1.22 -14.26
N ARG A 201 2.12 -2.48 -14.00
CA ARG A 201 2.49 -3.43 -15.05
C ARG A 201 1.31 -3.82 -15.94
N ILE A 202 0.08 -3.72 -15.47
CA ILE A 202 -1.13 -3.86 -16.30
C ILE A 202 -1.39 -2.61 -17.16
N GLY A 203 -0.76 -1.47 -16.84
CA GLY A 203 -0.92 -0.20 -17.54
C GLY A 203 -1.74 0.83 -16.77
N TRP A 204 -2.23 0.49 -15.58
CA TRP A 204 -2.97 1.42 -14.75
C TRP A 204 -2.03 2.33 -13.97
N LYS A 205 -2.51 3.52 -13.60
CA LYS A 205 -1.73 4.60 -13.00
C LYS A 205 -2.02 4.78 -11.52
N CYS A 206 -0.95 4.93 -10.74
CA CYS A 206 -1.01 5.34 -9.35
C CYS A 206 -0.63 6.81 -9.24
N TYR A 207 -1.53 7.61 -8.69
CA TYR A 207 -1.37 9.06 -8.55
C TYR A 207 -1.11 9.47 -7.11
N TYR A 208 -0.57 10.67 -6.96
CA TYR A 208 -0.40 11.35 -5.70
C TYR A 208 -1.05 12.75 -5.75
N GLU A 209 -1.88 13.07 -4.75
CA GLU A 209 -2.50 14.38 -4.60
C GLU A 209 -2.00 15.09 -3.34
N HIS A 210 -1.29 16.22 -3.54
CA HIS A 210 -0.65 16.93 -2.44
C HIS A 210 -1.62 17.63 -1.50
N LYS A 211 -2.79 18.04 -2.00
CA LYS A 211 -3.83 18.72 -1.23
C LYS A 211 -4.73 17.77 -0.45
N ALA A 212 -4.76 16.50 -0.79
CA ALA A 212 -5.44 15.47 0.01
C ALA A 212 -4.59 15.14 1.24
N VAL A 213 -4.86 15.78 2.36
CA VAL A 213 -4.03 15.68 3.57
C VAL A 213 -4.66 14.75 4.60
N CYS A 214 -3.85 13.87 5.15
CA CYS A 214 -4.19 13.12 6.36
C CYS A 214 -3.04 13.14 7.36
N ARG A 215 -3.38 12.96 8.63
CA ARG A 215 -2.41 12.84 9.74
C ARG A 215 -2.30 11.39 10.17
N HIS A 216 -1.10 10.98 10.53
CA HIS A 216 -0.84 9.60 10.91
C HIS A 216 -0.07 9.52 12.23
N GLN A 217 -0.61 8.73 13.16
CA GLN A 217 0.04 8.46 14.45
C GLN A 217 1.05 7.33 14.29
N VAL A 218 2.33 7.70 14.15
CA VAL A 218 3.41 6.73 13.93
C VAL A 218 3.42 5.63 15.00
N SER A 219 3.34 4.39 14.56
CA SER A 219 3.77 3.19 15.31
C SER A 219 2.94 2.75 16.51
N ALA A 220 1.63 2.95 16.52
CA ALA A 220 0.81 2.32 17.56
C ALA A 220 0.84 0.78 17.45
N THR A 221 0.79 0.25 16.25
CA THR A 221 0.65 -1.19 15.99
C THR A 221 1.98 -1.94 15.99
N THR A 222 3.03 -1.39 15.39
CA THR A 222 4.33 -2.09 15.26
C THR A 222 5.12 -2.18 16.56
N LYS A 223 4.86 -1.31 17.54
CA LYS A 223 5.48 -1.39 18.88
C LYS A 223 5.03 -2.62 19.68
N ASN A 224 3.87 -3.18 19.35
CA ASN A 224 3.30 -4.37 20.01
C ASN A 224 3.74 -5.69 19.36
N TYR A 225 4.37 -5.64 18.20
CA TYR A 225 4.95 -6.81 17.55
C TYR A 225 6.41 -6.95 17.96
N GLN A 226 6.85 -8.17 18.11
CA GLN A 226 8.18 -8.70 18.37
C GLN A 226 9.41 -7.76 18.18
N THR A 227 10.61 -8.26 18.41
CA THR A 227 11.87 -7.49 18.35
C THR A 227 12.07 -6.75 17.02
N ALA A 228 12.73 -5.59 17.05
CA ALA A 228 13.10 -4.82 15.85
C ALA A 228 13.85 -5.66 14.79
N ARG A 229 14.59 -6.68 15.23
CA ARG A 229 15.29 -7.63 14.32
C ARG A 229 14.29 -8.47 13.53
N TRP A 230 13.22 -8.95 14.17
CA TRP A 230 12.19 -9.73 13.50
C TRP A 230 11.44 -8.88 12.47
N VAL A 231 11.01 -7.67 12.86
CA VAL A 231 10.35 -6.71 11.93
C VAL A 231 11.23 -6.45 10.72
N LYS A 232 12.54 -6.22 10.94
CA LYS A 232 13.51 -6.02 9.86
C LYS A 232 13.63 -7.25 8.96
N SER A 233 13.63 -8.47 9.54
CA SER A 233 13.72 -9.71 8.76
C SER A 233 12.49 -9.93 7.87
N ILE A 234 11.28 -9.59 8.34
CA ILE A 234 10.04 -9.63 7.57
C ILE A 234 10.11 -8.64 6.39
N TYR A 235 10.48 -7.37 6.66
CA TYR A 235 10.63 -6.37 5.61
C TYR A 235 11.59 -6.82 4.50
N PHE A 236 12.77 -7.35 4.87
CA PHE A 236 13.73 -7.85 3.89
C PHE A 236 13.19 -9.07 3.13
N ARG A 237 12.53 -10.02 3.82
CA ARG A 237 11.89 -11.19 3.20
C ARG A 237 10.87 -10.75 2.14
N ASN A 238 9.98 -9.85 2.50
CA ASN A 238 8.91 -9.40 1.62
C ASN A 238 9.47 -8.65 0.40
N ARG A 239 10.52 -7.86 0.56
CA ARG A 239 11.24 -7.28 -0.57
C ARG A 239 11.84 -8.32 -1.50
N LEU A 240 12.40 -9.41 -0.97
CA LEU A 240 12.89 -10.52 -1.79
C LEU A 240 11.73 -11.18 -2.56
N PHE A 241 10.58 -11.39 -1.94
CA PHE A 241 9.38 -11.94 -2.60
C PHE A 241 8.93 -11.06 -3.77
N MET A 242 8.79 -9.76 -3.54
CA MET A 242 8.39 -8.81 -4.58
C MET A 242 9.31 -8.88 -5.81
N HIS A 243 10.63 -8.88 -5.61
CA HIS A 243 11.57 -9.00 -6.73
C HIS A 243 11.47 -10.36 -7.43
N ALA A 244 11.35 -11.45 -6.68
CA ALA A 244 11.23 -12.80 -7.24
C ALA A 244 9.95 -13.01 -8.04
N ILE A 245 8.86 -12.29 -7.68
CA ILE A 245 7.59 -12.29 -8.43
C ILE A 245 7.72 -11.47 -9.71
N HIS A 246 8.30 -10.28 -9.64
CA HIS A 246 8.20 -9.26 -10.70
C HIS A 246 9.37 -9.22 -11.67
N LEU A 247 10.56 -9.69 -11.28
CA LEU A 247 11.69 -9.79 -12.22
C LEU A 247 11.56 -11.04 -13.11
N GLU A 248 11.98 -10.93 -14.37
CA GLU A 248 11.80 -11.98 -15.37
C GLU A 248 13.11 -12.37 -16.06
N GLY A 249 13.13 -13.56 -16.65
CA GLY A 249 14.20 -14.03 -17.50
C GLY A 249 15.60 -13.90 -16.87
N LEU A 250 16.54 -13.40 -17.65
CA LEU A 250 17.95 -13.19 -17.25
C LEU A 250 18.08 -12.17 -16.11
N ALA A 251 17.22 -11.13 -16.06
CA ALA A 251 17.26 -10.14 -14.99
C ALA A 251 16.98 -10.79 -13.62
N ARG A 252 16.04 -11.73 -13.54
CA ARG A 252 15.76 -12.46 -12.31
C ARG A 252 16.95 -13.36 -11.91
N PHE A 253 17.55 -14.06 -12.87
CA PHE A 253 18.73 -14.89 -12.60
C PHE A 253 19.89 -14.03 -12.07
N ALA A 254 20.23 -12.95 -12.75
CA ALA A 254 21.27 -12.02 -12.34
C ALA A 254 20.98 -11.36 -10.98
N TRP A 255 19.70 -11.09 -10.67
CA TRP A 255 19.29 -10.61 -9.36
C TRP A 255 19.53 -11.65 -8.26
N TYR A 256 19.27 -12.94 -8.49
CA TYR A 256 19.62 -13.98 -7.53
C TYR A 256 21.14 -14.01 -7.26
N CYS A 257 21.97 -13.92 -8.30
CA CYS A 257 23.42 -13.79 -8.12
C CYS A 257 23.79 -12.53 -7.32
N GLN A 258 23.19 -11.40 -7.65
CA GLN A 258 23.44 -10.13 -6.95
C GLN A 258 23.10 -10.22 -5.46
N ILE A 259 21.94 -10.76 -5.09
CA ILE A 259 21.54 -10.81 -3.68
C ILE A 259 22.37 -11.80 -2.88
N LEU A 260 22.87 -12.86 -3.48
CA LEU A 260 23.77 -13.82 -2.81
C LEU A 260 25.15 -13.18 -2.58
N VAL A 261 25.75 -12.61 -3.61
CA VAL A 261 27.15 -12.13 -3.57
C VAL A 261 27.23 -10.76 -2.88
N VAL A 262 26.32 -9.83 -3.19
CA VAL A 262 26.42 -8.42 -2.73
C VAL A 262 25.64 -8.16 -1.44
N ASP A 263 24.63 -8.96 -1.13
CA ASP A 263 23.82 -8.74 0.08
C ASP A 263 24.02 -9.80 1.17
N LEU A 264 23.88 -11.09 0.81
CA LEU A 264 23.90 -12.17 1.81
C LEU A 264 25.33 -12.39 2.36
N LEU A 265 26.28 -12.68 1.48
CA LEU A 265 27.65 -13.02 1.90
C LEU A 265 28.30 -11.91 2.75
N PRO A 266 28.33 -10.63 2.34
CA PRO A 266 28.94 -9.58 3.15
C PRO A 266 28.29 -9.42 4.52
N ARG A 267 26.95 -9.59 4.62
CA ARG A 267 26.25 -9.46 5.89
C ARG A 267 26.52 -10.64 6.83
N LEU A 268 26.63 -11.86 6.29
CA LEU A 268 27.01 -13.02 7.10
C LEU A 268 28.44 -12.89 7.61
N LEU A 269 29.39 -12.43 6.80
CA LEU A 269 30.76 -12.14 7.18
C LEU A 269 30.84 -11.03 8.26
N ALA A 270 29.93 -10.05 8.20
CA ALA A 270 29.80 -9.00 9.22
C ALA A 270 28.99 -9.42 10.45
N GLY A 271 28.64 -10.70 10.63
CA GLY A 271 27.90 -11.20 11.80
C GLY A 271 26.42 -10.89 11.83
N HIS A 272 25.83 -10.42 10.72
CA HIS A 272 24.40 -10.09 10.64
C HIS A 272 23.53 -11.33 10.33
N PHE A 273 23.58 -12.36 11.14
CA PHE A 273 22.89 -13.64 10.90
C PHE A 273 21.37 -13.55 10.84
N TRP A 274 20.75 -12.47 11.35
CA TRP A 274 19.31 -12.27 11.24
C TRP A 274 18.81 -12.26 9.77
N ILE A 275 19.68 -11.89 8.81
CA ILE A 275 19.32 -11.84 7.39
C ILE A 275 19.01 -13.24 6.84
N TRP A 276 19.60 -14.29 7.42
CA TRP A 276 19.37 -15.67 7.01
C TRP A 276 17.90 -16.07 7.07
N GLN A 277 17.14 -15.54 8.05
CA GLN A 277 15.70 -15.81 8.15
C GLN A 277 14.94 -15.31 6.91
N SER A 278 15.33 -14.15 6.36
CA SER A 278 14.71 -13.59 5.16
C SER A 278 14.96 -14.48 3.93
N TYR A 279 16.20 -14.96 3.76
CA TYR A 279 16.55 -15.86 2.66
C TYR A 279 15.93 -17.23 2.81
N ARG A 280 15.94 -17.79 4.01
CA ARG A 280 15.21 -19.05 4.29
C ARG A 280 13.73 -18.92 3.93
N GLY A 281 13.11 -17.78 4.24
CA GLY A 281 11.76 -17.46 3.82
C GLY A 281 11.58 -17.49 2.30
N LEU A 282 12.51 -16.90 1.54
CA LEU A 282 12.50 -16.91 0.07
C LEU A 282 12.53 -18.33 -0.48
N PHE A 283 13.44 -19.18 0.00
CA PHE A 283 13.56 -20.57 -0.47
C PHE A 283 12.35 -21.42 -0.07
N LYS A 284 11.87 -21.28 1.18
CA LYS A 284 10.71 -22.02 1.68
C LYS A 284 9.44 -21.73 0.86
N ASN A 285 9.27 -20.49 0.40
CA ASN A 285 8.10 -20.06 -0.36
C ASN A 285 8.31 -20.10 -1.90
N GLY A 286 9.35 -20.73 -2.38
CA GLY A 286 9.70 -20.76 -3.81
C GLY A 286 8.59 -21.25 -4.73
N ARG A 287 7.82 -22.30 -4.32
CA ARG A 287 6.66 -22.79 -5.07
C ARG A 287 5.53 -21.77 -5.13
N THR A 288 5.20 -21.15 -4.00
CA THR A 288 4.16 -20.12 -3.91
C THR A 288 4.52 -18.91 -4.76
N ILE A 289 5.77 -18.43 -4.66
CA ILE A 289 6.31 -17.32 -5.47
C ILE A 289 6.21 -17.64 -6.97
N LYS A 290 6.57 -18.87 -7.36
CA LYS A 290 6.42 -19.33 -8.75
C LYS A 290 4.96 -19.27 -9.20
N GLY A 291 4.04 -19.79 -8.40
CA GLY A 291 2.61 -19.76 -8.71
C GLY A 291 2.08 -18.32 -8.84
N ARG A 292 2.45 -17.39 -7.92
CA ARG A 292 2.07 -15.97 -8.01
C ARG A 292 2.56 -15.32 -9.29
N ARG A 293 3.81 -15.57 -9.66
CA ARG A 293 4.39 -15.06 -10.90
C ARG A 293 3.66 -15.58 -12.13
N GLU A 294 3.33 -16.86 -12.17
CA GLU A 294 2.62 -17.48 -13.29
C GLU A 294 1.18 -16.93 -13.40
N SER A 295 0.47 -16.81 -12.28
CA SER A 295 -0.83 -16.19 -12.21
C SER A 295 -0.80 -14.73 -12.71
N PHE A 296 0.18 -13.96 -12.27
CA PHE A 296 0.31 -12.56 -12.71
C PHE A 296 0.68 -12.45 -14.20
N LYS A 297 1.50 -13.34 -14.74
CA LYS A 297 1.75 -13.41 -16.18
C LYS A 297 0.49 -13.66 -17.00
N GLN A 298 -0.40 -14.50 -16.49
CA GLN A 298 -1.72 -14.71 -17.13
C GLN A 298 -2.58 -13.44 -17.08
N GLN A 299 -2.53 -12.67 -15.96
CA GLN A 299 -3.23 -11.38 -15.90
C GLN A 299 -2.66 -10.37 -16.89
N LEU A 300 -1.33 -10.25 -17.00
CA LEU A 300 -0.68 -9.40 -18.01
C LEU A 300 -1.12 -9.77 -19.43
N PHE A 301 -1.13 -11.06 -19.75
CA PHE A 301 -1.57 -11.55 -21.07
C PHE A 301 -3.03 -11.19 -21.35
N ARG A 302 -3.95 -11.40 -20.37
CA ARG A 302 -5.37 -11.05 -20.50
C ARG A 302 -5.61 -9.55 -20.71
N GLN A 303 -4.73 -8.72 -20.19
CA GLN A 303 -4.77 -7.26 -20.28
C GLN A 303 -3.91 -6.71 -21.45
N ASN A 304 -3.39 -7.60 -22.30
CA ASN A 304 -2.50 -7.25 -23.42
C ASN A 304 -1.31 -6.37 -23.01
N SER A 305 -0.78 -6.57 -21.81
CA SER A 305 0.34 -5.79 -21.29
C SER A 305 1.66 -6.58 -21.34
N THR A 306 2.68 -5.93 -21.85
CA THR A 306 4.08 -6.42 -21.86
C THR A 306 4.97 -5.62 -20.91
N MET A 307 4.40 -4.69 -20.14
CA MET A 307 5.14 -3.75 -19.28
C MET A 307 5.94 -4.50 -18.21
N THR A 308 7.25 -4.28 -18.22
CA THR A 308 8.18 -4.79 -17.22
C THR A 308 8.32 -3.82 -16.04
N VAL A 309 8.99 -4.26 -14.97
CA VAL A 309 9.33 -3.37 -13.84
C VAL A 309 10.27 -2.24 -14.29
N PHE A 310 11.13 -2.48 -15.27
CA PHE A 310 12.05 -1.48 -15.82
C PHE A 310 11.27 -0.39 -16.56
N ASP A 311 10.30 -0.78 -17.39
CA ASP A 311 9.46 0.17 -18.11
C ASP A 311 8.66 1.07 -17.16
N VAL A 312 8.16 0.52 -16.04
CA VAL A 312 7.49 1.31 -14.98
C VAL A 312 8.43 2.35 -14.38
N VAL A 313 9.67 1.98 -14.06
CA VAL A 313 10.66 2.90 -13.50
C VAL A 313 11.01 3.99 -14.52
N ASP A 314 11.25 3.64 -15.77
CA ASP A 314 11.60 4.56 -16.84
C ASP A 314 10.45 5.54 -17.14
N PHE A 315 9.22 5.04 -17.16
CA PHE A 315 8.02 5.87 -17.30
C PHE A 315 7.93 6.90 -16.16
N LEU A 316 8.02 6.45 -14.90
CA LEU A 316 7.93 7.33 -13.72
C LEU A 316 9.02 8.40 -13.74
N ARG A 317 10.26 8.02 -14.04
CA ARG A 317 11.38 8.96 -14.11
C ARG A 317 11.24 9.96 -15.25
N SER A 318 10.65 9.53 -16.35
CA SER A 318 10.39 10.40 -17.52
C SER A 318 9.26 11.39 -17.27
N SER A 319 8.23 10.99 -16.51
CA SER A 319 7.02 11.77 -16.25
C SER A 319 7.24 13.08 -15.48
N ILE A 320 8.39 13.23 -14.81
CA ILE A 320 8.71 14.42 -14.01
C ILE A 320 9.75 15.34 -14.65
N LYS A 321 10.31 14.99 -15.83
CA LYS A 321 11.41 15.77 -16.45
C LYS A 321 11.03 17.22 -16.74
N SER A 322 9.77 17.47 -17.08
CA SER A 322 9.24 18.81 -17.38
C SER A 322 8.53 19.48 -16.20
N LYS A 323 8.51 18.85 -15.02
CA LYS A 323 7.75 19.32 -13.87
C LYS A 323 8.65 19.99 -12.84
N LYS A 324 8.16 21.10 -12.26
CA LYS A 324 8.81 21.73 -11.10
C LYS A 324 8.41 20.95 -9.83
N ILE A 325 9.33 20.14 -9.32
CA ILE A 325 9.10 19.30 -8.15
C ILE A 325 10.07 19.66 -7.01
N THR A 326 9.56 19.55 -5.78
CA THR A 326 10.37 19.57 -4.56
C THR A 326 10.74 18.13 -4.21
N ARG A 327 12.03 17.88 -3.96
CA ARG A 327 12.59 16.56 -3.64
C ARG A 327 13.19 16.57 -2.24
N PHE A 328 13.03 15.45 -1.54
CA PHE A 328 13.70 15.24 -0.26
C PHE A 328 13.94 13.75 -0.02
N LYS A 329 14.83 13.46 0.92
CA LYS A 329 15.02 12.10 1.44
C LYS A 329 14.24 11.97 2.76
N PRO A 330 13.59 10.83 2.98
CA PRO A 330 12.86 10.59 4.22
C PRO A 330 13.78 10.53 5.43
#